data_40cb8543cb5fcf4309fff82b47ad2331
#
_entry.id   40cb8543cb5fcf4309fff82b47ad2331
#
_cell.length_a   1.000
_cell.length_b   1.000
_cell.length_c   1.000
_cell.angle_alpha   90.00
_cell.angle_beta   90.00
_cell.angle_gamma   90.00
#
_symmetry.space_group_name_H-M   'P 1'
#
loop_
_entity.id
_entity.type
_entity.pdbx_description
1 polymer ?
#
loop_
_entity_poly.entity_id
_entity_poly.type
_entity_poly.pdbx_seq_one_letter_code
_entity_poly.pdbx_strand_id
1 'polypeptide(L)'
;MSKFREKYRNIDVLLVDDIQFIIGKESTQEEFFHTFNSLHSAKKQIIISSDKPPKDMEILEERFRSRFEWGLIADITLPDYETRMAILHKKEELEGYNISEEVIKYIATNIKSNIRELEGAFNKVMASSKLEKKEVTLELAEQALKDIISPDEQKVITPDYIISVVAEHYHVTVADLCGNKRSSKIVMPRQIAMYLCRDIIDTSLKTIGKNLGDLSLIHI
;
A
#
# COMPACT_ATOMS: atom_id res chain seq x y z
N MET A 1 8.51 13.19 -32.66
CA MET A 1 9.30 11.93 -32.77
C MET A 1 10.80 12.19 -32.98
N SER A 2 11.24 12.99 -33.95
CA SER A 2 12.69 13.21 -34.20
C SER A 2 13.48 13.78 -33.03
N LYS A 3 12.95 14.80 -32.33
CA LYS A 3 13.60 15.42 -31.15
C LYS A 3 13.77 14.46 -29.97
N PHE A 4 12.82 13.53 -29.75
CA PHE A 4 12.94 12.51 -28.70
C PHE A 4 14.11 11.57 -29.00
N ARG A 5 14.17 11.06 -30.23
CA ARG A 5 15.25 10.15 -30.69
C ARG A 5 16.62 10.79 -30.56
N GLU A 6 16.77 12.01 -31.02
CA GLU A 6 18.01 12.74 -30.94
C GLU A 6 18.47 12.95 -29.49
N LYS A 7 17.51 13.26 -28.59
CA LYS A 7 17.81 13.49 -27.16
C LYS A 7 18.20 12.21 -26.42
N TYR A 8 17.49 11.10 -26.63
CA TYR A 8 17.62 9.91 -25.79
C TYR A 8 18.46 8.77 -26.39
N ARG A 9 18.84 8.83 -27.66
CA ARG A 9 19.70 7.80 -28.28
C ARG A 9 21.20 8.14 -28.25
N ASN A 10 21.57 9.35 -27.85
CA ASN A 10 22.94 9.85 -27.79
C ASN A 10 23.44 10.13 -26.39
N ILE A 11 22.89 9.46 -25.38
CA ILE A 11 23.26 9.62 -23.98
C ILE A 11 24.16 8.47 -23.53
N ASP A 12 24.92 8.69 -22.46
CA ASP A 12 25.79 7.68 -21.87
C ASP A 12 25.08 6.80 -20.85
N VAL A 13 24.09 7.36 -20.15
CA VAL A 13 23.28 6.67 -19.13
C VAL A 13 21.82 6.99 -19.36
N LEU A 14 20.99 5.95 -19.47
CA LEU A 14 19.53 6.05 -19.47
C LEU A 14 19.00 5.49 -18.15
N LEU A 15 18.30 6.32 -17.39
CA LEU A 15 17.60 5.92 -16.20
C LEU A 15 16.09 6.06 -16.44
N VAL A 16 15.37 4.96 -16.28
CA VAL A 16 13.91 4.89 -16.47
C VAL A 16 13.28 4.40 -15.18
N ASP A 17 12.46 5.25 -14.59
CA ASP A 17 11.72 4.92 -13.39
C ASP A 17 10.32 4.42 -13.76
N ASP A 18 9.85 3.41 -13.02
CA ASP A 18 8.49 2.87 -13.15
C ASP A 18 8.13 2.44 -14.57
N ILE A 19 8.92 1.57 -15.17
CA ILE A 19 8.72 1.09 -16.57
C ILE A 19 7.34 0.48 -16.81
N GLN A 20 6.65 0.00 -15.78
CA GLN A 20 5.30 -0.56 -15.89
C GLN A 20 4.28 0.45 -16.45
N PHE A 21 4.53 1.75 -16.33
CA PHE A 21 3.62 2.78 -16.89
C PHE A 21 3.61 2.88 -18.42
N ILE A 22 4.53 2.22 -19.11
CA ILE A 22 4.46 2.12 -20.58
C ILE A 22 3.62 0.91 -21.03
N ILE A 23 3.26 0.00 -20.14
CA ILE A 23 2.45 -1.18 -20.45
C ILE A 23 1.09 -0.72 -21.02
N GLY A 24 0.65 -1.34 -22.12
CA GLY A 24 -0.59 -0.98 -22.81
C GLY A 24 -0.49 0.28 -23.70
N LYS A 25 0.69 0.91 -23.83
CA LYS A 25 0.92 2.08 -24.68
C LYS A 25 1.84 1.71 -25.86
N GLU A 26 1.28 1.03 -26.85
CA GLU A 26 2.03 0.42 -27.97
C GLU A 26 3.07 1.36 -28.62
N SER A 27 2.66 2.58 -29.01
CA SER A 27 3.58 3.54 -29.65
C SER A 27 4.73 3.99 -28.73
N THR A 28 4.50 4.06 -27.43
CA THR A 28 5.54 4.39 -26.44
C THR A 28 6.47 3.21 -26.21
N GLN A 29 5.92 2.01 -26.12
CA GLN A 29 6.71 0.79 -26.03
C GLN A 29 7.64 0.64 -27.25
N GLU A 30 7.13 0.80 -28.46
CA GLU A 30 7.92 0.69 -29.68
C GLU A 30 9.09 1.70 -29.70
N GLU A 31 8.83 2.96 -29.36
CA GLU A 31 9.89 3.98 -29.34
C GLU A 31 10.92 3.71 -28.23
N PHE A 32 10.46 3.26 -27.07
CA PHE A 32 11.35 2.83 -25.98
C PHE A 32 12.21 1.64 -26.40
N PHE A 33 11.62 0.64 -27.07
CA PHE A 33 12.34 -0.52 -27.59
C PHE A 33 13.49 -0.14 -28.52
N HIS A 34 13.22 0.76 -29.46
CA HIS A 34 14.24 1.25 -30.37
C HIS A 34 15.33 2.04 -29.65
N THR A 35 14.97 2.83 -28.65
CA THR A 35 15.93 3.59 -27.83
C THR A 35 16.79 2.65 -27.00
N PHE A 36 16.18 1.67 -26.33
CA PHE A 36 16.90 0.63 -25.59
C PHE A 36 17.92 -0.11 -26.47
N ASN A 37 17.49 -0.61 -27.64
CA ASN A 37 18.39 -1.34 -28.56
C ASN A 37 19.56 -0.47 -29.05
N SER A 38 19.30 0.79 -29.37
CA SER A 38 20.35 1.72 -29.80
C SER A 38 21.41 1.91 -28.71
N LEU A 39 20.97 2.17 -27.46
CA LEU A 39 21.88 2.36 -26.34
C LEU A 39 22.61 1.06 -25.95
N HIS A 40 21.90 -0.06 -25.93
CA HIS A 40 22.49 -1.37 -25.65
C HIS A 40 23.56 -1.75 -26.67
N SER A 41 23.30 -1.57 -27.97
CA SER A 41 24.27 -1.84 -29.03
C SER A 41 25.48 -0.91 -28.94
N ALA A 42 25.29 0.32 -28.49
CA ALA A 42 26.36 1.28 -28.21
C ALA A 42 27.08 1.05 -26.87
N LYS A 43 26.74 -0.02 -26.14
CA LYS A 43 27.28 -0.37 -24.80
C LYS A 43 27.12 0.75 -23.77
N LYS A 44 26.02 1.48 -23.86
CA LYS A 44 25.66 2.52 -22.88
C LYS A 44 24.97 1.90 -21.67
N GLN A 45 25.06 2.59 -20.53
CA GLN A 45 24.41 2.12 -19.30
C GLN A 45 22.90 2.37 -19.34
N ILE A 46 22.12 1.34 -19.02
CA ILE A 46 20.66 1.44 -18.87
C ILE A 46 20.30 0.94 -17.47
N ILE A 47 19.51 1.72 -16.75
CA ILE A 47 18.98 1.38 -15.43
C ILE A 47 17.48 1.54 -15.50
N ILE A 48 16.74 0.51 -15.11
CA ILE A 48 15.27 0.48 -15.18
C ILE A 48 14.75 0.06 -13.80
N SER A 49 13.79 0.80 -13.26
CA SER A 49 13.03 0.37 -12.07
C SER A 49 11.64 -0.14 -12.46
N SER A 50 11.09 -1.00 -11.62
CA SER A 50 9.73 -1.52 -11.76
C SER A 50 9.21 -2.04 -10.43
N ASP A 51 7.89 -2.03 -10.26
CA ASP A 51 7.18 -2.66 -9.14
C ASP A 51 7.03 -4.19 -9.28
N LYS A 52 7.37 -4.73 -10.48
CA LYS A 52 7.27 -6.16 -10.79
C LYS A 52 8.50 -6.63 -11.53
N PRO A 53 8.96 -7.87 -11.29
CA PRO A 53 10.02 -8.45 -12.10
C PRO A 53 9.54 -8.69 -13.55
N PRO A 54 10.46 -8.73 -14.53
CA PRO A 54 10.11 -8.86 -15.97
C PRO A 54 9.20 -10.06 -16.28
N LYS A 55 9.37 -11.18 -15.56
CA LYS A 55 8.57 -12.40 -15.72
C LYS A 55 7.08 -12.21 -15.37
N ASP A 56 6.76 -11.29 -14.47
CA ASP A 56 5.41 -11.04 -13.98
C ASP A 56 4.71 -9.88 -14.73
N MET A 57 5.36 -9.35 -15.77
CA MET A 57 4.79 -8.33 -16.65
C MET A 57 4.05 -9.00 -17.83
N GLU A 58 2.86 -9.54 -17.58
CA GLU A 58 2.10 -10.35 -18.57
C GLU A 58 1.79 -9.63 -19.89
N ILE A 59 1.56 -8.31 -19.85
CA ILE A 59 1.17 -7.51 -21.01
C ILE A 59 2.39 -6.92 -21.74
N LEU A 60 3.60 -7.16 -21.24
CA LEU A 60 4.82 -6.72 -21.91
C LEU A 60 5.20 -7.75 -23.00
N GLU A 61 5.41 -7.26 -24.21
CA GLU A 61 5.81 -8.13 -25.31
C GLU A 61 7.08 -8.94 -24.96
N GLU A 62 7.12 -10.20 -25.34
CA GLU A 62 8.22 -11.13 -25.02
C GLU A 62 9.61 -10.59 -25.39
N ARG A 63 9.68 -9.79 -26.47
CA ARG A 63 10.91 -9.11 -26.91
C ARG A 63 11.48 -8.12 -25.88
N PHE A 64 10.65 -7.53 -25.01
CA PHE A 64 11.11 -6.67 -23.90
C PHE A 64 11.55 -7.52 -22.72
N ARG A 65 10.74 -8.51 -22.37
CA ARG A 65 11.02 -9.42 -21.25
C ARG A 65 12.40 -10.05 -21.38
N SER A 66 12.71 -10.64 -22.54
CA SER A 66 14.00 -11.26 -22.80
C SER A 66 15.17 -10.28 -22.66
N ARG A 67 14.98 -9.00 -23.00
CA ARG A 67 16.03 -7.97 -22.88
C ARG A 67 16.25 -7.50 -21.46
N PHE A 68 15.19 -7.37 -20.68
CA PHE A 68 15.30 -7.00 -19.28
C PHE A 68 15.95 -8.12 -18.47
N GLU A 69 15.70 -9.37 -18.82
CA GLU A 69 16.33 -10.54 -18.23
C GLU A 69 17.82 -10.71 -18.60
N TRP A 70 18.28 -10.08 -19.67
CA TRP A 70 19.71 -10.07 -20.03
C TRP A 70 20.58 -9.25 -19.09
N GLY A 71 19.99 -8.32 -18.34
CA GLY A 71 20.68 -7.45 -17.41
C GLY A 71 20.85 -8.07 -16.02
N LEU A 72 21.49 -7.32 -15.14
CA LEU A 72 21.50 -7.62 -13.71
C LEU A 72 20.13 -7.23 -13.12
N ILE A 73 19.39 -8.21 -12.63
CA ILE A 73 18.15 -7.97 -11.88
C ILE A 73 18.52 -7.91 -10.40
N ALA A 74 18.26 -6.77 -9.79
CA ALA A 74 18.42 -6.55 -8.35
C ALA A 74 17.03 -6.39 -7.71
N ASP A 75 16.75 -7.23 -6.74
CA ASP A 75 15.53 -7.12 -5.95
C ASP A 75 15.74 -6.19 -4.74
N ILE A 76 14.83 -5.24 -4.56
CA ILE A 76 14.83 -4.32 -3.42
C ILE A 76 13.67 -4.71 -2.50
N THR A 77 13.99 -5.46 -1.47
CA THR A 77 13.02 -5.92 -0.47
C THR A 77 12.71 -4.85 0.57
N LEU A 78 11.69 -5.11 1.38
CA LEU A 78 11.38 -4.26 2.54
C LEU A 78 12.58 -4.23 3.50
N PRO A 79 12.92 -3.06 4.07
CA PRO A 79 14.03 -2.92 4.99
C PRO A 79 13.76 -3.69 6.29
N ASP A 80 14.76 -4.39 6.79
CA ASP A 80 14.74 -4.96 8.13
C ASP A 80 14.81 -3.87 9.21
N TYR A 81 14.77 -4.25 10.48
CA TYR A 81 14.77 -3.29 11.57
C TYR A 81 16.04 -2.43 11.61
N GLU A 82 17.20 -3.06 11.44
CA GLU A 82 18.50 -2.40 11.44
C GLU A 82 18.62 -1.39 10.29
N THR A 83 18.15 -1.78 9.11
CA THR A 83 18.11 -0.88 7.95
C THR A 83 17.16 0.29 8.17
N ARG A 84 15.99 0.07 8.78
CA ARG A 84 15.06 1.17 9.11
C ARG A 84 15.68 2.14 10.11
N MET A 85 16.37 1.63 11.14
CA MET A 85 17.12 2.46 12.10
C MET A 85 18.18 3.31 11.38
N ALA A 86 18.98 2.68 10.51
CA ALA A 86 20.02 3.37 9.75
C ALA A 86 19.45 4.47 8.83
N ILE A 87 18.32 4.22 8.17
CA ILE A 87 17.62 5.22 7.34
C ILE A 87 17.18 6.41 8.17
N LEU A 88 16.56 6.17 9.34
CA LEU A 88 16.10 7.25 10.22
C LEU A 88 17.25 8.07 10.79
N HIS A 89 18.34 7.44 11.22
CA HIS A 89 19.55 8.15 11.67
C HIS A 89 20.19 8.97 10.55
N LYS A 90 20.24 8.42 9.33
CA LYS A 90 20.76 9.16 8.19
C LYS A 90 19.90 10.38 7.87
N LYS A 91 18.59 10.25 7.98
CA LYS A 91 17.65 11.35 7.78
C LYS A 91 17.78 12.42 8.87
N GLU A 92 17.90 12.01 10.13
CA GLU A 92 18.19 12.87 11.26
C GLU A 92 19.46 13.72 11.04
N GLU A 93 20.56 13.07 10.64
CA GLU A 93 21.84 13.70 10.33
C GLU A 93 21.71 14.74 9.21
N LEU A 94 21.07 14.35 8.09
CA LEU A 94 20.91 15.22 6.91
C LEU A 94 20.04 16.44 7.19
N GLU A 95 19.04 16.32 8.03
CA GLU A 95 18.12 17.40 8.38
C GLU A 95 18.59 18.21 9.61
N GLY A 96 19.67 17.78 10.26
CA GLY A 96 20.28 18.48 11.40
C GLY A 96 19.46 18.44 12.67
N TYR A 97 18.66 17.38 12.85
CA TYR A 97 17.89 17.16 14.07
C TYR A 97 18.73 16.41 15.12
N ASN A 98 18.32 16.52 16.37
CA ASN A 98 18.84 15.72 17.47
C ASN A 98 17.65 15.08 18.18
N ILE A 99 17.42 13.81 17.89
CA ILE A 99 16.25 13.06 18.35
C ILE A 99 16.70 11.96 19.30
N SER A 100 15.93 11.70 20.36
CA SER A 100 16.27 10.62 21.25
C SER A 100 16.20 9.26 20.55
N GLU A 101 17.13 8.38 20.90
CA GLU A 101 17.19 7.00 20.37
C GLU A 101 15.89 6.23 20.58
N GLU A 102 15.14 6.56 21.63
CA GLU A 102 13.83 5.94 21.94
C GLU A 102 12.79 6.27 20.88
N VAL A 103 12.75 7.52 20.39
CA VAL A 103 11.83 7.94 19.33
C VAL A 103 12.18 7.25 18.00
N ILE A 104 13.47 7.21 17.66
CA ILE A 104 13.94 6.51 16.45
C ILE A 104 13.54 5.04 16.50
N LYS A 105 13.78 4.35 17.62
CA LYS A 105 13.38 2.96 17.85
C LYS A 105 11.85 2.78 17.75
N TYR A 106 11.10 3.69 18.34
CA TYR A 106 9.65 3.65 18.28
C TYR A 106 9.13 3.70 16.84
N ILE A 107 9.61 4.64 16.03
CA ILE A 107 9.24 4.76 14.61
C ILE A 107 9.65 3.48 13.85
N ALA A 108 10.91 3.04 13.98
CA ALA A 108 11.44 1.87 13.27
C ALA A 108 10.71 0.56 13.64
N THR A 109 10.22 0.44 14.88
CA THR A 109 9.52 -0.75 15.35
C THR A 109 8.09 -0.83 14.82
N ASN A 110 7.41 0.32 14.75
CA ASN A 110 6.00 0.35 14.43
C ASN A 110 5.73 0.54 12.92
N ILE A 111 6.60 1.23 12.18
CA ILE A 111 6.43 1.46 10.75
C ILE A 111 7.28 0.44 9.98
N LYS A 112 6.63 -0.59 9.44
CA LYS A 112 7.28 -1.75 8.78
C LYS A 112 6.96 -1.86 7.30
N SER A 113 6.02 -1.09 6.79
CA SER A 113 5.40 -1.26 5.49
C SER A 113 6.34 -0.89 4.32
N ASN A 114 6.88 0.31 4.32
CA ASN A 114 7.79 0.81 3.28
C ASN A 114 8.57 2.03 3.76
N ILE A 115 9.62 2.39 2.99
CA ILE A 115 10.50 3.53 3.33
C ILE A 115 9.74 4.86 3.25
N ARG A 116 8.81 5.02 2.32
CA ARG A 116 8.03 6.28 2.18
C ARG A 116 7.17 6.53 3.42
N GLU A 117 6.55 5.50 3.96
CA GLU A 117 5.79 5.61 5.21
C GLU A 117 6.71 5.81 6.42
N LEU A 118 7.88 5.16 6.44
CA LEU A 118 8.88 5.37 7.48
C LEU A 118 9.35 6.83 7.53
N GLU A 119 9.71 7.39 6.37
CA GLU A 119 10.10 8.80 6.26
C GLU A 119 8.91 9.75 6.51
N GLY A 120 7.72 9.39 6.05
CA GLY A 120 6.49 10.12 6.31
C GLY A 120 6.19 10.22 7.80
N ALA A 121 6.34 9.12 8.55
CA ALA A 121 6.17 9.09 10.00
C ALA A 121 7.20 9.97 10.71
N PHE A 122 8.48 9.87 10.32
CA PHE A 122 9.52 10.76 10.83
C PHE A 122 9.17 12.23 10.62
N ASN A 123 8.82 12.60 9.38
CA ASN A 123 8.45 13.97 9.04
C ASN A 123 7.22 14.45 9.83
N LYS A 124 6.24 13.59 10.09
CA LYS A 124 5.05 13.93 10.86
C LYS A 124 5.39 14.24 12.31
N VAL A 125 6.26 13.45 12.95
CA VAL A 125 6.75 13.71 14.31
C VAL A 125 7.48 15.06 14.38
N MET A 126 8.35 15.32 13.41
CA MET A 126 9.09 16.58 13.35
C MET A 126 8.18 17.79 13.11
N ALA A 127 7.17 17.65 12.25
CA ALA A 127 6.18 18.69 12.01
C ALA A 127 5.36 18.98 13.28
N SER A 128 4.93 17.95 14.01
CA SER A 128 4.20 18.10 15.27
C SER A 128 5.03 18.82 16.32
N SER A 129 6.30 18.45 16.49
CA SER A 129 7.23 19.15 17.39
C SER A 129 7.35 20.64 17.05
N LYS A 130 7.52 20.98 15.77
CA LYS A 130 7.63 22.37 15.32
C LYS A 130 6.33 23.17 15.54
N LEU A 131 5.19 22.55 15.25
CA LEU A 131 3.87 23.20 15.43
C LEU A 131 3.56 23.46 16.90
N GLU A 132 3.83 22.49 17.75
CA GLU A 132 3.59 22.62 19.20
C GLU A 132 4.71 23.38 19.92
N LYS A 133 5.83 23.65 19.24
CA LYS A 133 7.04 24.24 19.82
C LYS A 133 7.57 23.49 21.04
N LYS A 134 7.51 22.14 20.96
CA LYS A 134 7.97 21.21 21.98
C LYS A 134 9.16 20.40 21.47
N GLU A 135 9.97 19.91 22.40
CA GLU A 135 11.01 18.94 22.09
C GLU A 135 10.39 17.63 21.61
N VAL A 136 11.16 16.87 20.83
CA VAL A 136 10.73 15.57 20.32
C VAL A 136 10.87 14.53 21.44
N THR A 137 9.76 14.20 22.07
CA THR A 137 9.67 13.16 23.10
C THR A 137 8.94 11.92 22.57
N LEU A 138 9.06 10.81 23.28
CA LEU A 138 8.34 9.59 22.93
C LEU A 138 6.82 9.81 22.94
N GLU A 139 6.28 10.53 23.94
CA GLU A 139 4.85 10.82 24.05
C GLU A 139 4.35 11.64 22.84
N LEU A 140 5.13 12.63 22.41
CA LEU A 140 4.80 13.41 21.21
C LEU A 140 4.81 12.52 19.96
N ALA A 141 5.77 11.61 19.83
CA ALA A 141 5.83 10.67 18.71
C ALA A 141 4.64 9.70 18.72
N GLU A 142 4.27 9.16 19.87
CA GLU A 142 3.10 8.30 20.05
C GLU A 142 1.81 9.03 19.64
N GLN A 143 1.64 10.26 20.11
CA GLN A 143 0.48 11.07 19.77
C GLN A 143 0.44 11.41 18.26
N ALA A 144 1.56 11.82 17.69
CA ALA A 144 1.66 12.19 16.29
C ALA A 144 1.40 11.01 15.34
N LEU A 145 1.81 9.80 15.74
CA LEU A 145 1.71 8.59 14.92
C LEU A 145 0.50 7.71 15.25
N LYS A 146 -0.33 8.10 16.21
CA LYS A 146 -1.48 7.30 16.65
C LYS A 146 -2.36 6.84 15.48
N ASP A 147 -2.66 7.73 14.55
CA ASP A 147 -3.51 7.43 13.39
C ASP A 147 -2.83 6.50 12.35
N ILE A 148 -1.49 6.42 12.38
CA ILE A 148 -0.71 5.59 11.43
C ILE A 148 -0.45 4.21 12.02
N ILE A 149 -0.09 4.16 13.32
CA ILE A 149 0.30 2.92 14.01
C ILE A 149 -0.93 2.16 14.48
N SER A 150 -1.97 2.87 14.87
CA SER A 150 -3.27 2.32 15.25
C SER A 150 -4.35 2.97 14.38
N PRO A 151 -4.35 2.68 13.06
CA PRO A 151 -5.40 3.20 12.18
C PRO A 151 -6.78 2.70 12.59
N ASP A 152 -6.81 1.59 13.30
CA ASP A 152 -7.86 1.09 14.17
C ASP A 152 -7.15 0.47 15.39
N GLU A 153 -7.42 0.88 16.59
CA GLU A 153 -7.47 -0.10 17.68
C GLU A 153 -8.22 -1.25 17.08
N GLN A 154 -7.61 -2.43 16.96
CA GLN A 154 -8.22 -3.58 16.31
C GLN A 154 -9.71 -3.52 16.63
N LYS A 155 -10.53 -2.97 15.73
CA LYS A 155 -11.97 -3.14 15.82
C LYS A 155 -12.08 -4.65 15.72
N VAL A 156 -12.18 -5.30 16.88
CA VAL A 156 -12.41 -6.74 16.91
C VAL A 156 -13.59 -6.90 15.98
N ILE A 157 -13.35 -7.51 14.82
CA ILE A 157 -14.40 -7.65 13.81
C ILE A 157 -15.45 -8.53 14.47
N THR A 158 -16.45 -7.86 15.07
CA THR A 158 -17.59 -8.49 15.71
C THR A 158 -18.76 -8.55 14.73
N PRO A 159 -19.71 -9.45 14.92
CA PRO A 159 -20.95 -9.45 14.14
C PRO A 159 -21.64 -8.08 14.12
N ASP A 160 -21.66 -7.37 15.25
CA ASP A 160 -22.26 -6.03 15.37
C ASP A 160 -21.51 -4.99 14.53
N TYR A 161 -20.17 -5.08 14.47
CA TYR A 161 -19.37 -4.21 13.62
C TYR A 161 -19.67 -4.46 12.13
N ILE A 162 -19.72 -5.73 11.70
CA ILE A 162 -20.07 -6.07 10.30
C ILE A 162 -21.47 -5.55 9.96
N ILE A 163 -22.45 -5.75 10.85
CA ILE A 163 -23.83 -5.29 10.66
C ILE A 163 -23.85 -3.75 10.51
N SER A 164 -23.09 -3.02 11.32
CA SER A 164 -23.03 -1.55 11.25
C SER A 164 -22.42 -1.06 9.95
N VAL A 165 -21.31 -1.66 9.49
CA VAL A 165 -20.65 -1.30 8.22
C VAL A 165 -21.55 -1.60 7.01
N VAL A 166 -22.22 -2.75 7.01
CA VAL A 166 -23.17 -3.10 5.93
C VAL A 166 -24.37 -2.16 5.94
N ALA A 167 -24.89 -1.81 7.11
CA ALA A 167 -25.99 -0.86 7.24
C ALA A 167 -25.63 0.51 6.65
N GLU A 168 -24.46 1.02 6.97
CA GLU A 168 -23.93 2.28 6.44
C GLU A 168 -23.74 2.24 4.93
N HIS A 169 -23.10 1.18 4.42
CA HIS A 169 -22.83 1.03 2.98
C HIS A 169 -24.10 0.98 2.13
N TYR A 170 -25.14 0.30 2.60
CA TYR A 170 -26.43 0.18 1.89
C TYR A 170 -27.44 1.25 2.28
N HIS A 171 -27.07 2.22 3.11
CA HIS A 171 -27.93 3.31 3.60
C HIS A 171 -29.25 2.79 4.23
N VAL A 172 -29.12 1.71 5.01
CA VAL A 172 -30.22 1.14 5.82
C VAL A 172 -29.87 1.24 7.30
N THR A 173 -30.89 1.15 8.17
CA THR A 173 -30.58 1.15 9.60
C THR A 173 -30.22 -0.23 10.13
N VAL A 174 -29.39 -0.31 11.18
CA VAL A 174 -29.08 -1.58 11.86
C VAL A 174 -30.37 -2.26 12.32
N ALA A 175 -31.36 -1.50 12.83
CA ALA A 175 -32.67 -1.99 13.22
C ALA A 175 -33.44 -2.64 12.05
N ASP A 176 -33.30 -2.14 10.83
CA ASP A 176 -33.91 -2.75 9.65
C ASP A 176 -33.21 -4.07 9.26
N LEU A 177 -31.89 -4.14 9.41
CA LEU A 177 -31.14 -5.39 9.16
C LEU A 177 -31.47 -6.46 10.20
N CYS A 178 -31.60 -6.12 11.45
CA CYS A 178 -31.94 -7.05 12.54
C CYS A 178 -33.45 -7.31 12.67
N GLY A 179 -34.30 -6.63 11.92
CA GLY A 179 -35.75 -6.75 11.99
C GLY A 179 -36.33 -7.75 10.99
N ASN A 180 -37.64 -7.98 11.08
CA ASN A 180 -38.38 -8.95 10.22
C ASN A 180 -38.81 -8.40 8.86
N LYS A 181 -38.35 -7.22 8.44
CA LYS A 181 -38.70 -6.64 7.14
C LYS A 181 -38.14 -7.48 6.00
N ARG A 182 -38.99 -7.74 4.97
CA ARG A 182 -38.68 -8.62 3.83
C ARG A 182 -38.56 -7.85 2.50
N SER A 183 -38.38 -6.55 2.51
CA SER A 183 -38.15 -5.81 1.27
C SER A 183 -36.77 -6.19 0.65
N SER A 184 -36.69 -6.21 -0.68
CA SER A 184 -35.42 -6.54 -1.37
C SER A 184 -34.27 -5.61 -0.98
N LYS A 185 -34.58 -4.36 -0.65
CA LYS A 185 -33.59 -3.36 -0.18
C LYS A 185 -32.96 -3.73 1.16
N ILE A 186 -33.60 -4.60 1.97
CA ILE A 186 -33.11 -5.02 3.30
C ILE A 186 -32.64 -6.44 3.26
N VAL A 187 -33.25 -7.32 2.46
CA VAL A 187 -32.91 -8.75 2.41
C VAL A 187 -31.52 -8.96 1.87
N MET A 188 -31.13 -8.30 0.79
CA MET A 188 -29.81 -8.43 0.19
C MET A 188 -28.68 -7.96 1.12
N PRO A 189 -28.71 -6.73 1.71
CA PRO A 189 -27.72 -6.34 2.70
C PRO A 189 -27.64 -7.28 3.91
N ARG A 190 -28.78 -7.79 4.38
CA ARG A 190 -28.82 -8.77 5.49
C ARG A 190 -28.09 -10.06 5.13
N GLN A 191 -28.30 -10.60 3.93
CA GLN A 191 -27.60 -11.79 3.45
C GLN A 191 -26.09 -11.56 3.34
N ILE A 192 -25.67 -10.39 2.88
CA ILE A 192 -24.27 -10.00 2.82
C ILE A 192 -23.66 -9.92 4.22
N ALA A 193 -24.35 -9.32 5.19
CA ALA A 193 -23.90 -9.28 6.58
C ALA A 193 -23.76 -10.71 7.18
N MET A 194 -24.70 -11.59 6.89
CA MET A 194 -24.62 -13.00 7.30
C MET A 194 -23.41 -13.71 6.70
N TYR A 195 -23.20 -13.55 5.40
CA TYR A 195 -22.06 -14.12 4.69
C TYR A 195 -20.73 -13.65 5.28
N LEU A 196 -20.57 -12.33 5.45
CA LEU A 196 -19.35 -11.75 6.01
C LEU A 196 -19.09 -12.18 7.47
N CYS A 197 -20.14 -12.32 8.29
CA CYS A 197 -20.00 -12.85 9.65
C CYS A 197 -19.51 -14.30 9.65
N ARG A 198 -19.91 -15.09 8.68
CA ARG A 198 -19.46 -16.47 8.56
C ARG A 198 -18.05 -16.56 8.00
N ASP A 199 -17.77 -15.83 6.93
CA ASP A 199 -16.51 -15.90 6.17
C ASP A 199 -15.32 -15.27 6.93
N ILE A 200 -15.54 -14.12 7.59
CA ILE A 200 -14.45 -13.37 8.26
C ILE A 200 -14.24 -13.82 9.71
N ILE A 201 -15.34 -14.12 10.45
CA ILE A 201 -15.26 -14.40 11.89
C ILE A 201 -15.44 -15.89 12.19
N ASP A 202 -15.74 -16.72 11.20
CA ASP A 202 -16.10 -18.16 11.36
C ASP A 202 -17.20 -18.40 12.40
N THR A 203 -18.17 -17.48 12.46
CA THR A 203 -19.24 -17.51 13.46
C THR A 203 -20.30 -18.54 13.09
N SER A 204 -20.79 -19.29 14.07
CA SER A 204 -21.83 -20.30 13.84
C SER A 204 -23.14 -19.68 13.33
N LEU A 205 -23.85 -20.37 12.43
CA LEU A 205 -25.13 -19.91 11.88
C LEU A 205 -26.16 -19.59 12.99
N LYS A 206 -26.12 -20.30 14.09
CA LYS A 206 -27.00 -20.06 15.25
C LYS A 206 -26.71 -18.70 15.91
N THR A 207 -25.44 -18.34 16.03
CA THR A 207 -25.02 -17.05 16.60
C THR A 207 -25.33 -15.89 15.63
N ILE A 208 -25.12 -16.11 14.33
CA ILE A 208 -25.45 -15.13 13.29
C ILE A 208 -26.97 -14.85 13.28
N GLY A 209 -27.79 -15.91 13.33
CA GLY A 209 -29.26 -15.77 13.40
C GLY A 209 -29.73 -14.99 14.61
N LYS A 210 -29.09 -15.18 15.77
CA LYS A 210 -29.39 -14.47 17.00
C LYS A 210 -29.07 -12.97 16.92
N ASN A 211 -27.94 -12.63 16.32
CA ASN A 211 -27.52 -11.22 16.16
C ASN A 211 -28.37 -10.48 15.10
N LEU A 212 -29.00 -11.17 14.18
CA LEU A 212 -29.83 -10.61 13.11
C LEU A 212 -31.34 -10.76 13.37
N GLY A 213 -31.76 -10.85 14.64
CA GLY A 213 -33.15 -10.82 15.04
C GLY A 213 -33.83 -12.20 15.07
N ASP A 214 -33.14 -13.19 15.60
CA ASP A 214 -33.62 -14.58 15.77
C ASP A 214 -34.12 -15.25 14.47
N LEU A 215 -33.45 -14.94 13.36
CA LEU A 215 -33.78 -15.55 12.08
C LEU A 215 -33.34 -17.01 12.05
N SER A 216 -34.26 -17.89 11.65
CA SER A 216 -33.94 -19.28 11.37
C SER A 216 -33.13 -19.39 10.08
N LEU A 217 -31.82 -19.70 10.18
CA LEU A 217 -30.92 -19.83 9.05
C LEU A 217 -30.75 -21.28 8.55
N ILE A 218 -31.72 -22.12 8.83
CA ILE A 218 -31.68 -23.58 8.49
C ILE A 218 -31.79 -23.79 6.96
N HIS A 219 -32.14 -22.75 6.19
CA HIS A 219 -32.41 -22.85 4.75
C HIS A 219 -31.55 -21.92 3.89
N ILE A 220 -30.35 -21.58 4.33
CA ILE A 220 -29.36 -20.86 3.52
C ILE A 220 -28.19 -21.77 3.17
#